data_b71c7e1da124b6ae6408ba6dbff7b280
#
_entry.id   b71c7e1da124b6ae6408ba6dbff7b280
#
_cell.length_a   1.000
_cell.length_b   1.000
_cell.length_c   1.000
_cell.angle_alpha   90.00
_cell.angle_beta   90.00
_cell.angle_gamma   90.00
#
_symmetry.space_group_name_H-M   'P 1'
#
loop_
_entity.id
_entity.type
_entity.pdbx_description
1 polymer ?
#
loop_
_entity_poly.entity_id
_entity_poly.type
_entity_poly.pdbx_seq_one_letter_code
_entity_poly.pdbx_strand_id
1 'polypeptide(L)'
;MTSTTEEVGVRPHPQRWAVLGVLCLSVMVVVLDNTVLNVAIPSISAGLGASTADIQWMINAYSLALAGLLLTTGALSDRFGRKRALLAGLALFGAGSAVAAYAGSAEALIAARGFMGVGAAMLMPGTLAVLMQLFDEKERPKAIGIWAAVTSLGFAAGPVIGGALIKHFWWGSVFLINVPVAVLAIAAVAALVPESKDPAVRRPDVVGSILSIIGAVSLVYAVISVPEHGFGSLEFGLPVALGLVAMTAFAWWERHTAEPMLDLGFFSDRRFTGAVASGVLAAFGMAGSLFLLTQHLQGVLGYSPLEAGVRVAPMAIALLVTSNTLGQLVLKLGAGKAMLLGMTIVAGGVVLLSIGNTYPPTLAGLVLIGVGVGVAQPVAVNALMGSIPPERAGIASGLSSTLTELGSSFGIAVLGALLSARFVAELPDGVPGRSLSEALHSGADVAVVRDAFSNGMSVSLVIGAVAVFLGGVVASVLLRRA
;
A
#
# COMPACT_ATOMS: atom_id res chain seq x y z
N MET A 1 6.17 20.44 52.84
CA MET A 1 5.74 21.15 51.62
C MET A 1 5.70 20.14 50.50
N THR A 2 4.56 19.52 50.32
CA THR A 2 4.28 18.57 49.22
C THR A 2 3.81 19.41 48.04
N SER A 3 4.68 19.54 47.03
CA SER A 3 4.31 20.14 45.77
C SER A 3 3.42 19.14 45.01
N THR A 4 2.13 19.38 45.02
CA THR A 4 1.18 18.81 44.09
C THR A 4 1.50 19.40 42.70
N THR A 5 2.21 18.65 41.88
CA THR A 5 2.22 18.84 40.43
C THR A 5 0.79 18.64 39.94
N GLU A 6 0.05 19.72 39.74
CA GLU A 6 -1.19 19.67 38.96
C GLU A 6 -0.84 19.13 37.57
N GLU A 7 -1.25 17.86 37.33
CA GLU A 7 -1.36 17.35 35.95
C GLU A 7 -2.31 18.29 35.20
N VAL A 8 -1.76 19.10 34.32
CA VAL A 8 -2.54 19.87 33.34
C VAL A 8 -3.18 18.88 32.38
N GLY A 9 -4.23 18.25 32.84
CA GLY A 9 -5.05 17.36 32.03
C GLY A 9 -5.60 18.14 30.85
N VAL A 10 -5.19 17.79 29.64
CA VAL A 10 -5.78 18.33 28.39
C VAL A 10 -7.28 18.12 28.48
N ARG A 11 -8.07 19.20 28.61
CA ARG A 11 -9.53 19.10 28.61
C ARG A 11 -9.98 18.55 27.27
N PRO A 12 -10.69 17.42 27.22
CA PRO A 12 -11.08 16.81 25.96
C PRO A 12 -11.94 17.77 25.14
N HIS A 13 -11.63 17.91 23.85
CA HIS A 13 -12.40 18.78 22.95
C HIS A 13 -13.86 18.32 22.90
N PRO A 14 -14.86 19.20 23.08
CA PRO A 14 -16.27 18.81 23.19
C PRO A 14 -16.79 18.04 21.97
N GLN A 15 -16.27 18.32 20.79
CA GLN A 15 -16.66 17.68 19.52
C GLN A 15 -15.68 16.59 19.05
N ARG A 16 -14.83 16.05 19.91
CA ARG A 16 -13.76 15.09 19.54
C ARG A 16 -14.25 13.87 18.77
N TRP A 17 -15.43 13.35 19.11
CA TRP A 17 -16.01 12.20 18.39
C TRP A 17 -16.50 12.56 16.99
N ALA A 18 -17.04 13.75 16.78
CA ALA A 18 -17.39 14.26 15.45
C ALA A 18 -16.14 14.47 14.59
N VAL A 19 -15.08 15.04 15.20
CA VAL A 19 -13.76 15.18 14.52
C VAL A 19 -13.20 13.80 14.16
N LEU A 20 -13.28 12.80 15.05
CA LEU A 20 -12.88 11.43 14.71
C LEU A 20 -13.62 10.90 13.47
N GLY A 21 -14.93 11.13 13.36
CA GLY A 21 -15.71 10.76 12.18
C GLY A 21 -15.16 11.41 10.90
N VAL A 22 -14.77 12.68 10.97
CA VAL A 22 -14.17 13.42 9.84
C VAL A 22 -12.79 12.87 9.47
N LEU A 23 -11.95 12.54 10.47
CA LEU A 23 -10.65 11.92 10.25
C LEU A 23 -10.79 10.53 9.61
N CYS A 24 -11.74 9.73 10.10
CA CYS A 24 -12.08 8.43 9.53
C CYS A 24 -12.55 8.56 8.07
N LEU A 25 -13.40 9.56 7.75
CA LEU A 25 -13.83 9.81 6.39
C LEU A 25 -12.64 10.18 5.48
N SER A 26 -11.72 11.01 5.97
CA SER A 26 -10.52 11.42 5.22
C SER A 26 -9.60 10.24 4.89
N VAL A 27 -9.39 9.31 5.83
CA VAL A 27 -8.58 8.10 5.58
C VAL A 27 -9.32 7.10 4.71
N MET A 28 -10.62 6.97 4.88
CA MET A 28 -11.44 6.04 4.09
C MET A 28 -11.34 6.32 2.59
N VAL A 29 -11.29 7.60 2.17
CA VAL A 29 -11.09 7.99 0.76
C VAL A 29 -9.80 7.41 0.20
N VAL A 30 -8.69 7.52 0.96
CA VAL A 30 -7.36 7.02 0.56
C VAL A 30 -7.35 5.50 0.45
N VAL A 31 -7.95 4.81 1.43
CA VAL A 31 -7.96 3.33 1.49
C VAL A 31 -8.88 2.74 0.42
N LEU A 32 -10.06 3.35 0.22
CA LEU A 32 -10.98 2.93 -0.84
C LEU A 32 -10.33 3.05 -2.21
N ASP A 33 -9.71 4.19 -2.51
CA ASP A 33 -9.05 4.44 -3.79
C ASP A 33 -8.01 3.35 -4.12
N ASN A 34 -7.16 2.99 -3.16
CA ASN A 34 -6.15 1.95 -3.34
C ASN A 34 -6.74 0.57 -3.67
N THR A 35 -7.88 0.24 -3.09
CA THR A 35 -8.47 -1.11 -3.22
C THR A 35 -9.45 -1.23 -4.38
N VAL A 36 -10.20 -0.17 -4.67
CA VAL A 36 -11.13 -0.08 -5.81
C VAL A 36 -10.38 -0.21 -7.14
N LEU A 37 -9.20 0.40 -7.24
CA LEU A 37 -8.39 0.40 -8.46
C LEU A 37 -8.05 -1.01 -8.93
N ASN A 38 -7.73 -1.94 -8.02
CA ASN A 38 -7.36 -3.32 -8.40
C ASN A 38 -8.45 -4.01 -9.24
N VAL A 39 -9.73 -3.80 -8.91
CA VAL A 39 -10.85 -4.39 -9.67
C VAL A 39 -11.06 -3.65 -10.99
N ALA A 40 -10.66 -2.36 -11.08
CA ALA A 40 -10.80 -1.55 -12.28
C ALA A 40 -9.73 -1.84 -13.36
N ILE A 41 -8.63 -2.50 -13.02
CA ILE A 41 -7.49 -2.73 -13.91
C ILE A 41 -7.91 -3.22 -15.30
N PRO A 42 -8.69 -4.32 -15.47
CA PRO A 42 -9.05 -4.79 -16.82
C PRO A 42 -9.88 -3.77 -17.62
N SER A 43 -10.79 -3.06 -16.95
CA SER A 43 -11.63 -2.04 -17.60
C SER A 43 -10.84 -0.81 -18.00
N ILE A 44 -9.85 -0.39 -17.21
CA ILE A 44 -8.92 0.70 -17.53
C ILE A 44 -8.02 0.29 -18.71
N SER A 45 -7.45 -0.93 -18.66
CA SER A 45 -6.62 -1.46 -19.75
C SER A 45 -7.39 -1.47 -21.08
N ALA A 46 -8.63 -1.98 -21.07
CA ALA A 46 -9.48 -1.99 -22.25
C ALA A 46 -9.88 -0.57 -22.72
N GLY A 47 -10.18 0.33 -21.79
CA GLY A 47 -10.66 1.68 -22.08
C GLY A 47 -9.58 2.63 -22.61
N LEU A 48 -8.34 2.51 -22.14
CA LEU A 48 -7.22 3.36 -22.50
C LEU A 48 -6.22 2.66 -23.44
N GLY A 49 -6.40 1.38 -23.79
CA GLY A 49 -5.39 0.59 -24.49
C GLY A 49 -4.07 0.45 -23.69
N ALA A 50 -4.19 0.48 -22.36
CA ALA A 50 -3.02 0.50 -21.48
C ALA A 50 -2.33 -0.87 -21.44
N SER A 51 -0.99 -0.86 -21.52
CA SER A 51 -0.14 -2.03 -21.34
C SER A 51 -0.09 -2.48 -19.89
N THR A 52 0.45 -3.66 -19.63
CA THR A 52 0.70 -4.14 -18.26
C THR A 52 1.67 -3.19 -17.52
N ALA A 53 2.68 -2.65 -18.22
CA ALA A 53 3.60 -1.67 -17.67
C ALA A 53 2.89 -0.37 -17.26
N ASP A 54 1.98 0.15 -18.10
CA ASP A 54 1.19 1.34 -17.79
C ASP A 54 0.34 1.14 -16.53
N ILE A 55 -0.32 -0.02 -16.42
CA ILE A 55 -1.13 -0.35 -15.23
C ILE A 55 -0.25 -0.44 -13.98
N GLN A 56 0.93 -1.05 -14.07
CA GLN A 56 1.88 -1.05 -12.95
C GLN A 56 2.27 0.37 -12.54
N TRP A 57 2.50 1.27 -13.53
CA TRP A 57 2.80 2.67 -13.26
C TRP A 57 1.63 3.44 -12.66
N MET A 58 0.39 3.19 -13.07
CA MET A 58 -0.81 3.81 -12.48
C MET A 58 -0.91 3.53 -10.97
N ILE A 59 -0.53 2.33 -10.53
CA ILE A 59 -0.51 1.97 -9.12
C ILE A 59 0.75 2.52 -8.44
N ASN A 60 1.92 2.31 -9.04
CA ASN A 60 3.20 2.64 -8.43
C ASN A 60 3.43 4.16 -8.33
N ALA A 61 2.96 4.98 -9.28
CA ALA A 61 3.07 6.44 -9.19
C ALA A 61 2.43 6.99 -7.92
N TYR A 62 1.26 6.44 -7.55
CA TYR A 62 0.59 6.78 -6.31
C TYR A 62 1.37 6.31 -5.06
N SER A 63 1.70 5.02 -5.01
CA SER A 63 2.37 4.43 -3.84
C SER A 63 3.78 5.00 -3.62
N LEU A 64 4.54 5.27 -4.68
CA LEU A 64 5.88 5.87 -4.58
C LEU A 64 5.83 7.34 -4.14
N ALA A 65 4.86 8.11 -4.66
CA ALA A 65 4.64 9.49 -4.21
C ALA A 65 4.20 9.52 -2.73
N LEU A 66 3.28 8.64 -2.35
CA LEU A 66 2.83 8.47 -0.96
C LEU A 66 4.00 8.09 -0.05
N ALA A 67 4.73 7.02 -0.37
CA ALA A 67 5.84 6.51 0.43
C ALA A 67 6.97 7.54 0.58
N GLY A 68 7.37 8.17 -0.52
CA GLY A 68 8.49 9.12 -0.52
C GLY A 68 8.20 10.43 0.22
N LEU A 69 6.93 10.83 0.28
CA LEU A 69 6.55 12.11 0.90
C LEU A 69 5.93 11.96 2.30
N LEU A 70 5.55 10.74 2.73
CA LEU A 70 4.81 10.53 3.97
C LEU A 70 5.49 11.14 5.19
N LEU A 71 6.78 10.93 5.38
CA LEU A 71 7.54 11.46 6.53
C LEU A 71 7.73 12.96 6.42
N THR A 72 8.03 13.47 5.24
CA THR A 72 8.22 14.90 4.99
C THR A 72 6.93 15.69 5.17
N THR A 73 5.81 15.18 4.63
CA THR A 73 4.50 15.84 4.80
C THR A 73 4.01 15.76 6.24
N GLY A 74 4.35 14.71 6.98
CA GLY A 74 4.12 14.63 8.42
C GLY A 74 4.82 15.77 9.17
N ALA A 75 6.10 15.97 8.94
CA ALA A 75 6.87 17.07 9.54
C ALA A 75 6.37 18.46 9.10
N LEU A 76 5.99 18.61 7.82
CA LEU A 76 5.37 19.87 7.34
C LEU A 76 4.02 20.12 8.03
N SER A 77 3.20 19.10 8.16
CA SER A 77 1.89 19.17 8.82
C SER A 77 2.03 19.64 10.28
N ASP A 78 2.98 19.07 11.02
CA ASP A 78 3.24 19.44 12.40
C ASP A 78 3.73 20.90 12.52
N ARG A 79 4.58 21.35 11.59
CA ARG A 79 5.15 22.71 11.61
C ARG A 79 4.20 23.80 11.13
N PHE A 80 3.49 23.56 10.01
CA PHE A 80 2.66 24.60 9.35
C PHE A 80 1.19 24.55 9.73
N GLY A 81 0.75 23.47 10.35
CA GLY A 81 -0.61 23.27 10.82
C GLY A 81 -1.27 22.03 10.23
N ARG A 82 -1.76 21.19 11.11
CA ARG A 82 -2.36 19.90 10.77
C ARG A 82 -3.67 20.03 10.01
N LYS A 83 -4.53 20.99 10.41
CA LYS A 83 -5.77 21.28 9.68
C LYS A 83 -5.49 21.76 8.25
N ARG A 84 -4.52 22.65 8.06
CA ARG A 84 -4.13 23.15 6.74
C ARG A 84 -3.60 22.03 5.86
N ALA A 85 -2.76 21.15 6.41
CA ALA A 85 -2.24 19.99 5.70
C ALA A 85 -3.38 19.03 5.27
N LEU A 86 -4.34 18.74 6.16
CA LEU A 86 -5.50 17.93 5.83
C LEU A 86 -6.35 18.56 4.71
N LEU A 87 -6.63 19.86 4.77
CA LEU A 87 -7.37 20.56 3.72
C LEU A 87 -6.65 20.54 2.38
N ALA A 88 -5.35 20.82 2.36
CA ALA A 88 -4.53 20.78 1.16
C ALA A 88 -4.44 19.34 0.59
N GLY A 89 -4.26 18.33 1.45
CA GLY A 89 -4.23 16.93 1.05
C GLY A 89 -5.55 16.47 0.43
N LEU A 90 -6.68 16.79 1.04
CA LEU A 90 -8.01 16.49 0.49
C LEU A 90 -8.28 17.21 -0.83
N ALA A 91 -7.87 18.48 -0.95
CA ALA A 91 -8.01 19.24 -2.18
C ALA A 91 -7.17 18.66 -3.33
N LEU A 92 -5.90 18.33 -3.07
CA LEU A 92 -5.02 17.68 -4.05
C LEU A 92 -5.55 16.30 -4.44
N PHE A 93 -5.96 15.50 -3.47
CA PHE A 93 -6.51 14.17 -3.70
C PHE A 93 -7.80 14.22 -4.52
N GLY A 94 -8.74 15.09 -4.15
CA GLY A 94 -10.01 15.25 -4.85
C GLY A 94 -9.84 15.81 -6.25
N ALA A 95 -8.97 16.81 -6.45
CA ALA A 95 -8.65 17.36 -7.77
C ALA A 95 -7.95 16.31 -8.66
N GLY A 96 -6.96 15.59 -8.11
CA GLY A 96 -6.30 14.48 -8.80
C GLY A 96 -7.27 13.37 -9.19
N SER A 97 -8.23 13.03 -8.31
CA SER A 97 -9.29 12.07 -8.59
C SER A 97 -10.22 12.52 -9.72
N ALA A 98 -10.57 13.81 -9.75
CA ALA A 98 -11.38 14.37 -10.83
C ALA A 98 -10.64 14.29 -12.18
N VAL A 99 -9.34 14.61 -12.20
CA VAL A 99 -8.50 14.49 -13.41
C VAL A 99 -8.37 13.02 -13.82
N ALA A 100 -8.11 12.12 -12.86
CA ALA A 100 -7.99 10.68 -13.11
C ALA A 100 -9.27 10.09 -13.72
N ALA A 101 -10.46 10.51 -13.25
CA ALA A 101 -11.73 10.00 -13.75
C ALA A 101 -11.95 10.28 -15.25
N TYR A 102 -11.40 11.37 -15.79
CA TYR A 102 -11.54 11.80 -17.18
C TYR A 102 -10.23 11.74 -17.96
N ALA A 103 -9.23 10.97 -17.49
CA ALA A 103 -7.97 10.81 -18.18
C ALA A 103 -8.18 10.18 -19.56
N GLY A 104 -7.66 10.82 -20.62
CA GLY A 104 -7.78 10.35 -22.00
C GLY A 104 -6.61 9.47 -22.45
N SER A 105 -5.59 9.28 -21.60
CA SER A 105 -4.42 8.42 -21.89
C SER A 105 -3.87 7.79 -20.61
N ALA A 106 -3.04 6.75 -20.78
CA ALA A 106 -2.36 6.08 -19.67
C ALA A 106 -1.44 7.05 -18.91
N GLU A 107 -0.68 7.88 -19.62
CA GLU A 107 0.26 8.85 -19.04
C GLU A 107 -0.46 9.91 -18.21
N ALA A 108 -1.62 10.40 -18.69
CA ALA A 108 -2.44 11.35 -17.95
C ALA A 108 -2.96 10.74 -16.64
N LEU A 109 -3.38 9.47 -16.69
CA LEU A 109 -3.82 8.76 -15.50
C LEU A 109 -2.67 8.50 -14.52
N ILE A 110 -1.48 8.10 -15.01
CA ILE A 110 -0.26 7.93 -14.19
C ILE A 110 0.08 9.24 -13.48
N ALA A 111 0.09 10.37 -14.21
CA ALA A 111 0.37 11.67 -13.62
C ALA A 111 -0.67 12.06 -12.55
N ALA A 112 -1.97 11.88 -12.83
CA ALA A 112 -3.04 12.13 -11.89
C ALA A 112 -2.90 11.27 -10.62
N ARG A 113 -2.50 10.00 -10.76
CA ARG A 113 -2.22 9.09 -9.65
C ARG A 113 -1.05 9.57 -8.79
N GLY A 114 0.03 10.06 -9.41
CA GLY A 114 1.13 10.69 -8.67
C GLY A 114 0.66 11.89 -7.83
N PHE A 115 -0.17 12.76 -8.39
CA PHE A 115 -0.79 13.88 -7.68
C PHE A 115 -1.68 13.43 -6.51
N MET A 116 -2.48 12.40 -6.71
CA MET A 116 -3.29 11.80 -5.63
C MET A 116 -2.40 11.24 -4.53
N GLY A 117 -1.27 10.62 -4.87
CA GLY A 117 -0.28 10.11 -3.91
C GLY A 117 0.31 11.22 -3.02
N VAL A 118 0.60 12.40 -3.59
CA VAL A 118 1.02 13.58 -2.80
C VAL A 118 -0.08 14.00 -1.81
N GLY A 119 -1.34 14.06 -2.26
CA GLY A 119 -2.49 14.35 -1.40
C GLY A 119 -2.63 13.34 -0.25
N ALA A 120 -2.54 12.05 -0.57
CA ALA A 120 -2.60 10.97 0.41
C ALA A 120 -1.48 11.03 1.45
N ALA A 121 -0.26 11.39 1.03
CA ALA A 121 0.88 11.58 1.93
C ALA A 121 0.64 12.66 2.98
N MET A 122 -0.14 13.70 2.66
CA MET A 122 -0.53 14.75 3.61
C MET A 122 -1.63 14.29 4.57
N LEU A 123 -2.49 13.38 4.14
CA LEU A 123 -3.65 12.92 4.92
C LEU A 123 -3.27 11.90 5.99
N MET A 124 -2.49 10.88 5.64
CA MET A 124 -2.23 9.72 6.49
C MET A 124 -1.61 10.10 7.85
N PRO A 125 -0.46 10.81 7.92
CA PRO A 125 0.12 11.19 9.22
C PRO A 125 -0.71 12.25 9.95
N GLY A 126 -1.33 13.19 9.22
CA GLY A 126 -2.12 14.27 9.79
C GLY A 126 -3.33 13.79 10.58
N THR A 127 -4.03 12.76 10.08
CA THR A 127 -5.22 12.21 10.76
C THR A 127 -4.90 11.58 12.10
N LEU A 128 -3.84 10.78 12.18
CA LEU A 128 -3.42 10.15 13.42
C LEU A 128 -2.89 11.19 14.43
N ALA A 129 -2.13 12.17 13.96
CA ALA A 129 -1.58 13.24 14.80
C ALA A 129 -2.68 14.10 15.45
N VAL A 130 -3.73 14.46 14.68
CA VAL A 130 -4.89 15.18 15.23
C VAL A 130 -5.64 14.32 16.23
N LEU A 131 -5.86 13.01 15.94
CA LEU A 131 -6.50 12.08 16.87
C LEU A 131 -5.76 12.03 18.20
N MET A 132 -4.44 11.89 18.18
CA MET A 132 -3.61 11.80 19.38
C MET A 132 -3.69 13.04 20.28
N GLN A 133 -3.98 14.21 19.72
CA GLN A 133 -4.13 15.45 20.48
C GLN A 133 -5.53 15.66 21.09
N LEU A 134 -6.58 15.14 20.43
CA LEU A 134 -7.96 15.41 20.83
C LEU A 134 -8.46 14.48 21.93
N PHE A 135 -7.86 13.29 22.06
CA PHE A 135 -8.28 12.27 23.00
C PHE A 135 -7.28 12.12 24.16
N ASP A 136 -7.80 12.03 25.38
CA ASP A 136 -7.01 11.73 26.55
C ASP A 136 -6.51 10.27 26.53
N GLU A 137 -5.61 9.92 27.45
CA GLU A 137 -5.00 8.59 27.54
C GLU A 137 -6.03 7.46 27.70
N LYS A 138 -7.18 7.73 28.33
CA LYS A 138 -8.22 6.71 28.60
C LYS A 138 -9.06 6.44 27.35
N GLU A 139 -9.39 7.48 26.57
CA GLU A 139 -10.23 7.37 25.39
C GLU A 139 -9.43 7.07 24.10
N ARG A 140 -8.13 7.41 24.07
CA ARG A 140 -7.23 7.24 22.91
C ARG A 140 -7.23 5.83 22.33
N PRO A 141 -7.14 4.73 23.13
CA PRO A 141 -7.20 3.37 22.58
C PRO A 141 -8.51 3.08 21.82
N LYS A 142 -9.65 3.60 22.34
CA LYS A 142 -10.95 3.44 21.69
C LYS A 142 -11.02 4.23 20.37
N ALA A 143 -10.51 5.46 20.34
CA ALA A 143 -10.49 6.29 19.15
C ALA A 143 -9.59 5.68 18.05
N ILE A 144 -8.41 5.18 18.41
CA ILE A 144 -7.50 4.46 17.48
C ILE A 144 -8.18 3.19 16.98
N GLY A 145 -8.88 2.44 17.85
CA GLY A 145 -9.62 1.24 17.47
C GLY A 145 -10.71 1.53 16.43
N ILE A 146 -11.47 2.62 16.57
CA ILE A 146 -12.48 3.05 15.59
C ILE A 146 -11.80 3.45 14.27
N TRP A 147 -10.74 4.23 14.32
CA TRP A 147 -9.97 4.65 13.15
C TRP A 147 -9.44 3.44 12.37
N ALA A 148 -8.85 2.47 13.05
CA ALA A 148 -8.36 1.23 12.45
C ALA A 148 -9.50 0.37 11.88
N ALA A 149 -10.64 0.28 12.57
CA ALA A 149 -11.81 -0.46 12.09
C ALA A 149 -12.37 0.14 10.79
N VAL A 150 -12.47 1.48 10.69
CA VAL A 150 -12.92 2.17 9.47
C VAL A 150 -11.94 1.97 8.33
N THR A 151 -10.64 2.05 8.59
CA THR A 151 -9.58 1.77 7.60
C THR A 151 -9.71 0.34 7.05
N SER A 152 -9.90 -0.63 7.94
CA SER A 152 -10.07 -2.03 7.57
C SER A 152 -11.37 -2.28 6.80
N LEU A 153 -12.46 -1.60 7.18
CA LEU A 153 -13.73 -1.67 6.44
C LEU A 153 -13.58 -1.09 5.02
N GLY A 154 -12.85 0.01 4.87
CA GLY A 154 -12.52 0.59 3.56
C GLY A 154 -11.78 -0.40 2.68
N PHE A 155 -10.79 -1.12 3.25
CA PHE A 155 -10.06 -2.15 2.54
C PHE A 155 -10.95 -3.31 2.07
N ALA A 156 -11.88 -3.77 2.92
CA ALA A 156 -12.80 -4.86 2.59
C ALA A 156 -13.90 -4.42 1.59
N ALA A 157 -14.41 -3.21 1.72
CA ALA A 157 -15.50 -2.69 0.90
C ALA A 157 -15.05 -2.23 -0.48
N GLY A 158 -13.78 -1.80 -0.63
CA GLY A 158 -13.26 -1.24 -1.87
C GLY A 158 -13.49 -2.08 -3.11
N PRO A 159 -13.09 -3.37 -3.13
CA PRO A 159 -13.29 -4.21 -4.29
C PRO A 159 -14.77 -4.38 -4.68
N VAL A 160 -15.67 -4.45 -3.70
CA VAL A 160 -17.12 -4.57 -3.93
C VAL A 160 -17.69 -3.27 -4.51
N ILE A 161 -17.31 -2.13 -3.91
CA ILE A 161 -17.72 -0.79 -4.38
C ILE A 161 -17.18 -0.56 -5.79
N GLY A 162 -15.89 -0.84 -6.03
CA GLY A 162 -15.27 -0.71 -7.35
C GLY A 162 -15.96 -1.56 -8.41
N GLY A 163 -16.21 -2.81 -8.09
CA GLY A 163 -16.94 -3.72 -8.98
C GLY A 163 -18.35 -3.24 -9.29
N ALA A 164 -19.07 -2.70 -8.31
CA ALA A 164 -20.41 -2.14 -8.51
C ALA A 164 -20.36 -0.87 -9.38
N LEU A 165 -19.39 0.01 -9.17
CA LEU A 165 -19.22 1.22 -9.97
C LEU A 165 -18.96 0.90 -11.44
N ILE A 166 -18.02 -0.04 -11.71
CA ILE A 166 -17.67 -0.43 -13.07
C ILE A 166 -18.82 -1.16 -13.77
N LYS A 167 -19.59 -1.94 -13.03
CA LYS A 167 -20.75 -2.64 -13.58
C LYS A 167 -21.84 -1.68 -14.09
N HIS A 168 -22.04 -0.54 -13.43
CA HIS A 168 -23.15 0.37 -13.70
C HIS A 168 -22.73 1.68 -14.41
N PHE A 169 -21.43 2.00 -14.38
CA PHE A 169 -20.84 3.21 -14.94
C PHE A 169 -19.57 2.85 -15.74
N TRP A 170 -18.74 3.85 -16.10
CA TRP A 170 -17.46 3.63 -16.77
C TRP A 170 -16.31 3.50 -15.74
N TRP A 171 -15.15 3.08 -16.19
CA TRP A 171 -13.98 2.85 -15.33
C TRP A 171 -13.57 4.08 -14.51
N GLY A 172 -13.72 5.29 -15.04
CA GLY A 172 -13.37 6.54 -14.32
C GLY A 172 -14.25 6.82 -13.09
N SER A 173 -15.41 6.17 -13.00
CA SER A 173 -16.30 6.32 -11.82
C SER A 173 -15.63 5.88 -10.51
N VAL A 174 -14.65 5.00 -10.58
CA VAL A 174 -13.87 4.54 -9.40
C VAL A 174 -13.03 5.66 -8.78
N PHE A 175 -12.63 6.64 -9.59
CA PHE A 175 -11.95 7.85 -9.12
C PHE A 175 -12.97 8.93 -8.77
N LEU A 176 -14.03 9.07 -9.58
CA LEU A 176 -15.02 10.12 -9.39
C LEU A 176 -15.74 10.03 -8.04
N ILE A 177 -15.92 8.83 -7.48
CA ILE A 177 -16.54 8.64 -6.16
C ILE A 177 -15.76 9.36 -5.04
N ASN A 178 -14.45 9.53 -5.20
CA ASN A 178 -13.61 10.21 -4.22
C ASN A 178 -13.91 11.72 -4.15
N VAL A 179 -14.40 12.33 -5.25
CA VAL A 179 -14.62 13.78 -5.33
C VAL A 179 -15.70 14.26 -4.37
N PRO A 180 -16.93 13.72 -4.36
CA PRO A 180 -17.94 14.16 -3.40
C PRO A 180 -17.52 13.86 -1.95
N VAL A 181 -16.84 12.77 -1.70
CA VAL A 181 -16.35 12.43 -0.36
C VAL A 181 -15.25 13.41 0.09
N ALA A 182 -14.32 13.78 -0.80
CA ALA A 182 -13.31 14.80 -0.52
C ALA A 182 -13.94 16.18 -0.24
N VAL A 183 -14.93 16.60 -1.01
CA VAL A 183 -15.65 17.87 -0.80
C VAL A 183 -16.34 17.88 0.57
N LEU A 184 -17.04 16.81 0.92
CA LEU A 184 -17.67 16.67 2.25
C LEU A 184 -16.62 16.67 3.36
N ALA A 185 -15.50 15.96 3.18
CA ALA A 185 -14.42 15.93 4.15
C ALA A 185 -13.77 17.32 4.30
N ILE A 186 -13.53 18.06 3.21
CA ILE A 186 -13.02 19.44 3.25
C ILE A 186 -13.95 20.34 4.07
N ALA A 187 -15.25 20.31 3.79
CA ALA A 187 -16.22 21.11 4.53
C ALA A 187 -16.24 20.75 6.03
N ALA A 188 -16.22 19.45 6.34
CA ALA A 188 -16.23 18.97 7.71
C ALA A 188 -14.90 19.27 8.45
N VAL A 189 -13.72 19.10 7.80
CA VAL A 189 -12.43 19.50 8.37
C VAL A 189 -12.39 21.00 8.62
N ALA A 190 -12.84 21.81 7.66
CA ALA A 190 -12.88 23.27 7.81
C ALA A 190 -13.74 23.73 9.01
N ALA A 191 -14.88 23.07 9.22
CA ALA A 191 -15.83 23.42 10.27
C ALA A 191 -15.46 22.87 11.66
N LEU A 192 -14.98 21.62 11.74
CA LEU A 192 -14.92 20.88 13.01
C LEU A 192 -13.49 20.67 13.53
N VAL A 193 -12.48 20.55 12.65
CA VAL A 193 -11.12 20.26 13.07
C VAL A 193 -10.46 21.55 13.58
N PRO A 194 -9.97 21.59 14.83
CA PRO A 194 -9.21 22.73 15.32
C PRO A 194 -7.83 22.80 14.64
N GLU A 195 -7.32 24.01 14.43
CA GLU A 195 -5.92 24.16 13.98
C GLU A 195 -4.99 23.77 15.11
N SER A 196 -4.00 22.98 14.77
CA SER A 196 -2.96 22.56 15.70
C SER A 196 -1.61 22.50 15.00
N LYS A 197 -0.57 22.90 15.68
CA LYS A 197 0.81 22.85 15.20
C LYS A 197 1.76 22.67 16.36
N ASP A 198 2.91 22.10 16.10
CA ASP A 198 3.99 21.99 17.05
C ASP A 198 5.19 22.77 16.53
N PRO A 199 5.49 23.96 17.08
CA PRO A 199 6.62 24.79 16.61
C PRO A 199 8.00 24.21 16.95
N ALA A 200 8.06 23.22 17.85
CA ALA A 200 9.30 22.54 18.24
C ALA A 200 9.72 21.40 17.31
N VAL A 201 8.91 21.12 16.27
CA VAL A 201 9.15 20.02 15.32
C VAL A 201 10.35 20.31 14.42
N ARG A 202 11.11 19.24 14.18
CA ARG A 202 12.27 19.18 13.28
C ARG A 202 11.97 19.71 11.89
N ARG A 203 12.99 20.23 11.22
CA ARG A 203 12.89 20.63 9.81
C ARG A 203 12.66 19.40 8.94
N PRO A 204 11.75 19.49 7.93
CA PRO A 204 11.57 18.38 6.99
C PRO A 204 12.85 18.14 6.18
N ASP A 205 13.24 16.89 6.06
CA ASP A 205 14.38 16.51 5.22
C ASP A 205 13.93 16.36 3.75
N VAL A 206 13.93 17.49 3.05
CA VAL A 206 13.53 17.54 1.63
C VAL A 206 14.56 16.82 0.75
N VAL A 207 15.85 16.89 1.08
CA VAL A 207 16.91 16.25 0.30
C VAL A 207 16.82 14.74 0.40
N GLY A 208 16.67 14.20 1.62
CA GLY A 208 16.45 12.77 1.84
C GLY A 208 15.20 12.25 1.12
N SER A 209 14.09 13.02 1.17
CA SER A 209 12.87 12.67 0.44
C SER A 209 13.08 12.61 -1.09
N ILE A 210 13.74 13.60 -1.68
CA ILE A 210 14.02 13.62 -3.11
C ILE A 210 14.91 12.44 -3.51
N LEU A 211 15.98 12.18 -2.76
CA LEU A 211 16.88 11.06 -3.04
C LEU A 211 16.19 9.70 -2.92
N SER A 212 15.35 9.52 -1.89
CA SER A 212 14.60 8.27 -1.71
C SER A 212 13.58 8.04 -2.83
N ILE A 213 12.87 9.10 -3.28
CA ILE A 213 11.91 9.03 -4.38
C ILE A 213 12.65 8.69 -5.70
N ILE A 214 13.71 9.43 -6.04
CA ILE A 214 14.49 9.15 -7.24
C ILE A 214 14.99 7.71 -7.23
N GLY A 215 15.54 7.25 -6.11
CA GLY A 215 16.03 5.90 -5.96
C GLY A 215 14.96 4.84 -6.16
N ALA A 216 13.82 4.98 -5.47
CA ALA A 216 12.72 4.03 -5.55
C ALA A 216 12.06 4.01 -6.94
N VAL A 217 11.77 5.20 -7.51
CA VAL A 217 11.19 5.32 -8.86
C VAL A 217 12.10 4.69 -9.92
N SER A 218 13.42 4.96 -9.85
CA SER A 218 14.38 4.42 -10.81
C SER A 218 14.48 2.90 -10.73
N LEU A 219 14.52 2.33 -9.52
CA LEU A 219 14.58 0.87 -9.35
C LEU A 219 13.28 0.18 -9.80
N VAL A 220 12.13 0.77 -9.49
CA VAL A 220 10.83 0.25 -9.95
C VAL A 220 10.73 0.35 -11.47
N TYR A 221 11.18 1.46 -12.08
CA TYR A 221 11.23 1.62 -13.52
C TYR A 221 12.08 0.54 -14.19
N ALA A 222 13.28 0.31 -13.66
CA ALA A 222 14.17 -0.73 -14.18
C ALA A 222 13.47 -2.10 -14.21
N VAL A 223 12.77 -2.47 -13.14
CA VAL A 223 12.06 -3.76 -13.06
C VAL A 223 10.91 -3.83 -14.08
N ILE A 224 10.11 -2.77 -14.18
CA ILE A 224 8.94 -2.73 -15.09
C ILE A 224 9.39 -2.75 -16.57
N SER A 225 10.57 -2.21 -16.90
CA SER A 225 11.09 -2.16 -18.28
C SER A 225 11.68 -3.49 -18.78
N VAL A 226 11.99 -4.44 -17.90
CA VAL A 226 12.62 -5.72 -18.25
C VAL A 226 11.86 -6.52 -19.32
N PRO A 227 10.52 -6.70 -19.24
CA PRO A 227 9.80 -7.51 -20.22
C PRO A 227 9.89 -6.98 -21.67
N GLU A 228 10.00 -5.66 -21.85
CA GLU A 228 10.05 -5.03 -23.17
C GLU A 228 11.48 -4.88 -23.69
N HIS A 229 12.46 -4.59 -22.83
CA HIS A 229 13.80 -4.20 -23.23
C HIS A 229 14.89 -5.22 -22.85
N GLY A 230 14.59 -6.13 -21.90
CA GLY A 230 15.54 -7.12 -21.39
C GLY A 230 16.57 -6.55 -20.40
N PHE A 231 17.27 -7.44 -19.70
CA PHE A 231 18.28 -7.08 -18.69
C PHE A 231 19.57 -6.44 -19.24
N GLY A 232 19.83 -6.61 -20.55
CA GLY A 232 21.05 -6.07 -21.20
C GLY A 232 20.87 -4.68 -21.81
N SER A 233 19.69 -4.08 -21.70
CA SER A 233 19.34 -2.79 -22.29
C SER A 233 19.83 -1.59 -21.47
N LEU A 234 19.93 -0.43 -22.12
CA LEU A 234 20.18 0.84 -21.42
C LEU A 234 18.97 1.25 -20.58
N GLU A 235 17.77 0.91 -21.01
CA GLU A 235 16.50 1.15 -20.35
C GLU A 235 16.40 0.40 -19.00
N PHE A 236 17.15 -0.67 -18.84
CA PHE A 236 17.34 -1.36 -17.54
C PHE A 236 18.57 -0.83 -16.80
N GLY A 237 19.73 -0.82 -17.47
CA GLY A 237 21.02 -0.55 -16.80
C GLY A 237 21.14 0.87 -16.24
N LEU A 238 20.67 1.88 -16.97
CA LEU A 238 20.75 3.28 -16.55
C LEU A 238 19.87 3.58 -15.34
N PRO A 239 18.58 3.17 -15.28
CA PRO A 239 17.76 3.36 -14.08
C PRO A 239 18.26 2.56 -12.88
N VAL A 240 18.82 1.34 -13.06
CA VAL A 240 19.47 0.62 -11.96
C VAL A 240 20.64 1.43 -11.39
N ALA A 241 21.53 1.93 -12.26
CA ALA A 241 22.67 2.72 -11.83
C ALA A 241 22.22 4.00 -11.11
N LEU A 242 21.24 4.73 -11.67
CA LEU A 242 20.67 5.93 -11.04
C LEU A 242 20.03 5.60 -9.69
N GLY A 243 19.26 4.52 -9.63
CA GLY A 243 18.60 4.08 -8.40
C GLY A 243 19.60 3.73 -7.29
N LEU A 244 20.66 2.98 -7.63
CA LEU A 244 21.72 2.63 -6.68
C LEU A 244 22.52 3.86 -6.22
N VAL A 245 22.84 4.77 -7.12
CA VAL A 245 23.52 6.04 -6.78
C VAL A 245 22.64 6.89 -5.86
N ALA A 246 21.36 7.05 -6.19
CA ALA A 246 20.43 7.82 -5.37
C ALA A 246 20.22 7.20 -3.98
N MET A 247 20.07 5.86 -3.87
CA MET A 247 19.96 5.17 -2.58
C MET A 247 21.25 5.24 -1.76
N THR A 248 22.41 5.18 -2.40
CA THR A 248 23.69 5.34 -1.72
C THR A 248 23.85 6.78 -1.22
N ALA A 249 23.52 7.78 -2.05
CA ALA A 249 23.51 9.17 -1.68
C ALA A 249 22.50 9.46 -0.54
N PHE A 250 21.31 8.84 -0.58
CA PHE A 250 20.33 8.91 0.49
C PHE A 250 20.91 8.34 1.81
N ALA A 251 21.49 7.16 1.79
CA ALA A 251 22.08 6.56 2.98
C ALA A 251 23.26 7.37 3.53
N TRP A 252 24.04 7.99 2.65
CA TRP A 252 25.11 8.90 3.04
C TRP A 252 24.55 10.16 3.66
N TRP A 253 23.55 10.79 3.03
CA TRP A 253 22.88 12.00 3.51
C TRP A 253 22.27 11.81 4.90
N GLU A 254 21.49 10.73 5.10
CA GLU A 254 20.84 10.42 6.37
C GLU A 254 21.82 10.22 7.54
N ARG A 255 23.06 9.81 7.25
CA ARG A 255 24.14 9.68 8.26
C ARG A 255 24.81 10.99 8.63
N HIS A 256 24.71 12.01 7.80
CA HIS A 256 25.44 13.28 7.96
C HIS A 256 24.54 14.46 8.25
N THR A 257 23.26 14.39 7.98
CA THR A 257 22.30 15.46 8.29
C THR A 257 22.00 15.52 9.78
N ALA A 258 21.80 16.74 10.30
CA ALA A 258 21.49 16.96 11.72
C ALA A 258 20.08 16.45 12.11
N GLU A 259 19.15 16.46 11.15
CA GLU A 259 17.75 16.06 11.37
C GLU A 259 17.35 15.03 10.29
N PRO A 260 17.83 13.78 10.39
CA PRO A 260 17.53 12.75 9.40
C PRO A 260 16.04 12.39 9.39
N MET A 261 15.50 12.15 8.19
CA MET A 261 14.15 11.60 8.01
C MET A 261 14.09 10.15 8.53
N LEU A 262 15.16 9.40 8.27
CA LEU A 262 15.31 8.01 8.66
C LEU A 262 16.61 7.84 9.46
N ASP A 263 16.48 7.63 10.78
CA ASP A 263 17.64 7.27 11.59
C ASP A 263 18.09 5.82 11.25
N LEU A 264 19.12 5.72 10.42
CA LEU A 264 19.68 4.43 10.00
C LEU A 264 20.21 3.60 11.16
N GLY A 265 20.43 4.20 12.33
CA GLY A 265 20.82 3.52 13.57
C GLY A 265 19.77 2.48 14.01
N PHE A 266 18.50 2.68 13.70
CA PHE A 266 17.44 1.71 14.01
C PHE A 266 17.63 0.36 13.33
N PHE A 267 18.25 0.31 12.16
CA PHE A 267 18.56 -0.94 11.46
C PHE A 267 19.67 -1.77 12.15
N SER A 268 20.37 -1.22 13.12
CA SER A 268 21.29 -1.96 13.98
C SER A 268 20.54 -2.87 14.99
N ASP A 269 19.30 -2.51 15.32
CA ASP A 269 18.43 -3.35 16.14
C ASP A 269 17.82 -4.46 15.27
N ARG A 270 18.06 -5.71 15.66
CA ARG A 270 17.56 -6.91 14.98
C ARG A 270 16.02 -7.00 15.02
N ARG A 271 15.39 -6.51 16.09
CA ARG A 271 13.92 -6.50 16.22
C ARG A 271 13.31 -5.56 15.19
N PHE A 272 13.87 -4.36 15.11
CA PHE A 272 13.49 -3.36 14.12
C PHE A 272 13.62 -3.90 12.70
N THR A 273 14.82 -4.38 12.35
CA THR A 273 15.10 -4.91 11.01
C THR A 273 14.23 -6.11 10.66
N GLY A 274 14.00 -7.03 11.61
CA GLY A 274 13.11 -8.18 11.40
C GLY A 274 11.64 -7.77 11.21
N ALA A 275 11.15 -6.80 11.98
CA ALA A 275 9.80 -6.28 11.85
C ALA A 275 9.58 -5.58 10.49
N VAL A 276 10.51 -4.71 10.11
CA VAL A 276 10.49 -3.99 8.82
C VAL A 276 10.54 -4.97 7.65
N ALA A 277 11.49 -5.89 7.64
CA ALA A 277 11.64 -6.87 6.55
C ALA A 277 10.38 -7.71 6.37
N SER A 278 9.75 -8.14 7.46
CA SER A 278 8.51 -8.91 7.39
C SER A 278 7.34 -8.09 6.86
N GLY A 279 7.19 -6.84 7.29
CA GLY A 279 6.14 -5.93 6.81
C GLY A 279 6.27 -5.66 5.30
N VAL A 280 7.48 -5.35 4.84
CA VAL A 280 7.79 -5.13 3.42
C VAL A 280 7.46 -6.36 2.57
N LEU A 281 7.87 -7.55 3.01
CA LEU A 281 7.67 -8.78 2.24
C LEU A 281 6.24 -9.30 2.29
N ALA A 282 5.52 -9.08 3.40
CA ALA A 282 4.08 -9.35 3.45
C ALA A 282 3.30 -8.45 2.48
N ALA A 283 3.63 -7.15 2.45
CA ALA A 283 3.04 -6.20 1.52
C ALA A 283 3.39 -6.51 0.06
N PHE A 284 4.65 -6.89 -0.22
CA PHE A 284 5.11 -7.38 -1.52
C PHE A 284 4.25 -8.54 -2.02
N GLY A 285 4.12 -9.58 -1.21
CA GLY A 285 3.35 -10.77 -1.59
C GLY A 285 1.86 -10.49 -1.77
N MET A 286 1.27 -9.71 -0.86
CA MET A 286 -0.15 -9.38 -0.90
C MET A 286 -0.50 -8.50 -2.11
N ALA A 287 0.20 -7.38 -2.29
CA ALA A 287 -0.11 -6.42 -3.35
C ALA A 287 0.16 -7.00 -4.74
N GLY A 288 1.31 -7.66 -4.92
CA GLY A 288 1.64 -8.32 -6.18
C GLY A 288 0.66 -9.44 -6.53
N SER A 289 0.26 -10.27 -5.55
CA SER A 289 -0.73 -11.33 -5.79
C SER A 289 -2.10 -10.76 -6.16
N LEU A 290 -2.57 -9.70 -5.49
CA LEU A 290 -3.85 -9.05 -5.83
C LEU A 290 -3.83 -8.42 -7.21
N PHE A 291 -2.72 -7.82 -7.60
CA PHE A 291 -2.54 -7.23 -8.93
C PHE A 291 -2.72 -8.29 -10.05
N LEU A 292 -2.13 -9.46 -9.88
CA LEU A 292 -2.26 -10.55 -10.84
C LEU A 292 -3.66 -11.19 -10.79
N LEU A 293 -4.15 -11.43 -9.57
CA LEU A 293 -5.39 -12.15 -9.34
C LEU A 293 -6.62 -11.45 -9.93
N THR A 294 -6.71 -10.12 -9.82
CA THR A 294 -7.88 -9.39 -10.34
C THR A 294 -7.97 -9.49 -11.86
N GLN A 295 -6.85 -9.51 -12.56
CA GLN A 295 -6.78 -9.76 -14.01
C GLN A 295 -7.15 -11.21 -14.34
N HIS A 296 -6.69 -12.19 -13.56
CA HIS A 296 -7.04 -13.60 -13.73
C HIS A 296 -8.54 -13.85 -13.52
N LEU A 297 -9.13 -13.30 -12.46
CA LEU A 297 -10.56 -13.46 -12.18
C LEU A 297 -11.44 -12.93 -13.33
N GLN A 298 -11.09 -11.79 -13.90
CA GLN A 298 -11.90 -11.16 -14.95
C GLN A 298 -11.53 -11.65 -16.36
N GLY A 299 -10.26 -11.73 -16.72
CA GLY A 299 -9.82 -12.08 -18.06
C GLY A 299 -9.78 -13.58 -18.32
N VAL A 300 -9.39 -14.39 -17.33
CA VAL A 300 -9.27 -15.85 -17.47
C VAL A 300 -10.55 -16.55 -17.03
N LEU A 301 -11.00 -16.30 -15.79
CA LEU A 301 -12.21 -16.97 -15.26
C LEU A 301 -13.52 -16.32 -15.72
N GLY A 302 -13.46 -15.16 -16.39
CA GLY A 302 -14.61 -14.52 -17.01
C GLY A 302 -15.60 -13.88 -16.02
N TYR A 303 -15.20 -13.63 -14.78
CA TYR A 303 -16.07 -12.95 -13.82
C TYR A 303 -16.26 -11.48 -14.15
N SER A 304 -17.46 -10.96 -13.92
CA SER A 304 -17.72 -9.54 -13.98
C SER A 304 -16.92 -8.78 -12.90
N PRO A 305 -16.66 -7.48 -13.06
CA PRO A 305 -15.95 -6.68 -12.07
C PRO A 305 -16.54 -6.78 -10.65
N LEU A 306 -17.89 -6.77 -10.53
CA LEU A 306 -18.56 -6.93 -9.24
C LEU A 306 -18.34 -8.32 -8.65
N GLU A 307 -18.43 -9.35 -9.45
CA GLU A 307 -18.17 -10.72 -8.99
C GLU A 307 -16.72 -10.90 -8.56
N ALA A 308 -15.77 -10.35 -9.30
CA ALA A 308 -14.34 -10.35 -8.91
C ALA A 308 -14.14 -9.63 -7.58
N GLY A 309 -14.73 -8.44 -7.40
CA GLY A 309 -14.67 -7.69 -6.15
C GLY A 309 -15.21 -8.43 -4.94
N VAL A 310 -16.40 -9.06 -5.08
CA VAL A 310 -16.99 -9.89 -4.01
C VAL A 310 -16.12 -11.10 -3.70
N ARG A 311 -15.50 -11.71 -4.73
CA ARG A 311 -14.65 -12.91 -4.57
C ARG A 311 -13.29 -12.61 -3.90
N VAL A 312 -12.83 -11.38 -3.91
CA VAL A 312 -11.62 -10.95 -3.18
C VAL A 312 -11.91 -10.59 -1.72
N ALA A 313 -13.15 -10.19 -1.39
CA ALA A 313 -13.55 -9.77 -0.04
C ALA A 313 -13.23 -10.78 1.09
N PRO A 314 -13.29 -12.11 0.90
CA PRO A 314 -12.94 -13.08 1.94
C PRO A 314 -11.54 -12.92 2.52
N MET A 315 -10.57 -12.44 1.74
CA MET A 315 -9.22 -12.14 2.23
C MET A 315 -9.24 -11.05 3.31
N ALA A 316 -9.95 -9.96 3.06
CA ALA A 316 -10.06 -8.85 4.00
C ALA A 316 -10.81 -9.26 5.28
N ILE A 317 -11.87 -10.07 5.15
CA ILE A 317 -12.61 -10.62 6.28
C ILE A 317 -11.71 -11.53 7.12
N ALA A 318 -10.97 -12.43 6.49
CA ALA A 318 -10.03 -13.32 7.17
C ALA A 318 -8.93 -12.54 7.92
N LEU A 319 -8.37 -11.48 7.29
CA LEU A 319 -7.41 -10.58 7.92
C LEU A 319 -8.00 -9.92 9.18
N LEU A 320 -9.18 -9.33 9.07
CA LEU A 320 -9.86 -8.66 10.17
C LEU A 320 -10.15 -9.59 11.34
N VAL A 321 -10.73 -10.76 11.05
CA VAL A 321 -11.05 -11.75 12.08
C VAL A 321 -9.79 -12.23 12.77
N THR A 322 -8.76 -12.59 12.02
CA THR A 322 -7.51 -13.13 12.56
C THR A 322 -6.74 -12.09 13.37
N SER A 323 -6.62 -10.88 12.88
CA SER A 323 -5.92 -9.79 13.59
C SER A 323 -6.55 -9.51 14.96
N ASN A 324 -7.89 -9.53 15.06
CA ASN A 324 -8.60 -9.25 16.31
C ASN A 324 -8.68 -10.45 17.27
N THR A 325 -8.76 -11.69 16.75
CA THR A 325 -8.99 -12.87 17.59
C THR A 325 -7.69 -13.60 17.96
N LEU A 326 -6.79 -13.78 17.00
CA LEU A 326 -5.58 -14.57 17.17
C LEU A 326 -4.33 -13.73 17.46
N GLY A 327 -4.35 -12.43 17.22
CA GLY A 327 -3.17 -11.56 17.37
C GLY A 327 -2.53 -11.68 18.76
N GLN A 328 -3.32 -11.65 19.84
CA GLN A 328 -2.80 -11.79 21.20
C GLN A 328 -2.39 -13.23 21.55
N LEU A 329 -3.08 -14.24 21.01
CA LEU A 329 -2.76 -15.64 21.25
C LEU A 329 -1.43 -16.04 20.61
N VAL A 330 -1.20 -15.53 19.41
CA VAL A 330 0.02 -15.82 18.62
C VAL A 330 1.26 -15.17 19.26
N LEU A 331 1.12 -14.03 19.92
CA LEU A 331 2.21 -13.41 20.66
C LEU A 331 2.75 -14.30 21.80
N LYS A 332 1.92 -15.21 22.36
CA LYS A 332 2.37 -16.20 23.37
C LYS A 332 3.34 -17.24 22.81
N LEU A 333 3.37 -17.44 21.48
CA LEU A 333 4.34 -18.34 20.81
C LEU A 333 5.75 -17.74 20.72
N GLY A 334 5.88 -16.44 21.04
CA GLY A 334 7.09 -15.64 20.82
C GLY A 334 7.17 -15.08 19.40
N ALA A 335 7.66 -13.84 19.29
CA ALA A 335 7.63 -13.05 18.05
C ALA A 335 8.23 -13.79 16.83
N GLY A 336 9.38 -14.45 16.97
CA GLY A 336 10.01 -15.14 15.85
C GLY A 336 9.20 -16.33 15.31
N LYS A 337 8.60 -17.16 16.19
CA LYS A 337 7.78 -18.31 15.75
C LYS A 337 6.46 -17.84 15.15
N ALA A 338 5.86 -16.83 15.75
CA ALA A 338 4.63 -16.23 15.27
C ALA A 338 4.80 -15.61 13.89
N MET A 339 5.89 -14.90 13.67
CA MET A 339 6.24 -14.33 12.38
C MET A 339 6.44 -15.42 11.31
N LEU A 340 7.22 -16.46 11.62
CA LEU A 340 7.43 -17.57 10.70
C LEU A 340 6.11 -18.25 10.32
N LEU A 341 5.23 -18.48 11.30
CA LEU A 341 3.91 -19.07 11.06
C LEU A 341 3.08 -18.19 10.13
N GLY A 342 2.95 -16.90 10.42
CA GLY A 342 2.18 -15.97 9.59
C GLY A 342 2.69 -15.91 8.15
N MET A 343 4.01 -15.74 7.96
CA MET A 343 4.61 -15.65 6.64
C MET A 343 4.55 -16.97 5.87
N THR A 344 4.63 -18.13 6.56
CA THR A 344 4.43 -19.44 5.93
C THR A 344 2.99 -19.60 5.44
N ILE A 345 2.01 -19.15 6.23
CA ILE A 345 0.60 -19.17 5.82
C ILE A 345 0.38 -18.26 4.60
N VAL A 346 0.97 -17.03 4.58
CA VAL A 346 0.91 -16.16 3.41
C VAL A 346 1.50 -16.85 2.19
N ALA A 347 2.70 -17.38 2.29
CA ALA A 347 3.35 -18.08 1.18
C ALA A 347 2.52 -19.28 0.67
N GLY A 348 1.95 -20.07 1.57
CA GLY A 348 1.03 -21.15 1.22
C GLY A 348 -0.22 -20.66 0.50
N GLY A 349 -0.78 -19.54 0.93
CA GLY A 349 -1.91 -18.89 0.24
C GLY A 349 -1.56 -18.44 -1.16
N VAL A 350 -0.37 -17.82 -1.34
CA VAL A 350 0.13 -17.38 -2.66
C VAL A 350 0.36 -18.59 -3.58
N VAL A 351 0.88 -19.71 -3.06
CA VAL A 351 1.02 -20.97 -3.82
C VAL A 351 -0.35 -21.51 -4.24
N LEU A 352 -1.36 -21.47 -3.37
CA LEU A 352 -2.71 -21.91 -3.76
C LEU A 352 -3.31 -21.03 -4.87
N LEU A 353 -3.03 -19.72 -4.88
CA LEU A 353 -3.43 -18.86 -6.00
C LEU A 353 -2.75 -19.26 -7.31
N SER A 354 -1.50 -19.77 -7.27
CA SER A 354 -0.76 -20.16 -8.47
C SER A 354 -1.32 -21.38 -9.19
N ILE A 355 -2.05 -22.22 -8.50
CA ILE A 355 -2.70 -23.42 -9.07
C ILE A 355 -4.21 -23.25 -9.27
N GLY A 356 -4.73 -22.05 -9.01
CA GLY A 356 -6.17 -21.74 -8.96
C GLY A 356 -6.81 -21.51 -10.33
N ASN A 357 -6.97 -22.55 -11.16
CA ASN A 357 -7.75 -22.49 -12.40
C ASN A 357 -9.27 -22.42 -12.16
N THR A 358 -9.71 -22.45 -10.91
CA THR A 358 -11.11 -22.35 -10.47
C THR A 358 -11.19 -21.54 -9.17
N TYR A 359 -12.42 -21.12 -8.80
CA TYR A 359 -12.58 -20.27 -7.61
C TYR A 359 -12.30 -20.97 -6.25
N PRO A 360 -12.60 -22.26 -6.00
CA PRO A 360 -12.34 -22.87 -4.69
C PRO A 360 -10.89 -22.80 -4.21
N PRO A 361 -9.86 -23.19 -4.98
CA PRO A 361 -8.47 -23.00 -4.55
C PRO A 361 -8.09 -21.52 -4.43
N THR A 362 -8.63 -20.66 -5.29
CA THR A 362 -8.45 -19.20 -5.19
C THR A 362 -9.00 -18.66 -3.87
N LEU A 363 -10.21 -19.08 -3.47
CA LEU A 363 -10.81 -18.70 -2.18
C LEU A 363 -9.94 -19.16 -1.01
N ALA A 364 -9.48 -20.41 -1.02
CA ALA A 364 -8.61 -20.94 0.03
C ALA A 364 -7.29 -20.13 0.11
N GLY A 365 -6.69 -19.82 -1.04
CA GLY A 365 -5.49 -18.97 -1.12
C GLY A 365 -5.71 -17.57 -0.53
N LEU A 366 -6.81 -16.92 -0.90
CA LEU A 366 -7.18 -15.60 -0.37
C LEU A 366 -7.38 -15.61 1.15
N VAL A 367 -8.11 -16.61 1.66
CA VAL A 367 -8.32 -16.77 3.10
C VAL A 367 -7.01 -16.99 3.82
N LEU A 368 -6.12 -17.84 3.30
CA LEU A 368 -4.80 -18.06 3.90
C LEU A 368 -3.93 -16.80 3.89
N ILE A 369 -3.92 -16.03 2.81
CA ILE A 369 -3.20 -14.74 2.78
C ILE A 369 -3.74 -13.81 3.87
N GLY A 370 -5.06 -13.66 3.97
CA GLY A 370 -5.69 -12.84 5.00
C GLY A 370 -5.35 -13.30 6.43
N VAL A 371 -5.42 -14.61 6.69
CA VAL A 371 -5.03 -15.21 7.98
C VAL A 371 -3.56 -14.97 8.28
N GLY A 372 -2.67 -15.24 7.32
CA GLY A 372 -1.24 -15.10 7.51
C GLY A 372 -0.80 -13.66 7.79
N VAL A 373 -1.35 -12.68 7.04
CA VAL A 373 -1.12 -11.25 7.30
C VAL A 373 -1.71 -10.85 8.65
N GLY A 374 -2.92 -11.30 8.99
CA GLY A 374 -3.55 -11.05 10.30
C GLY A 374 -2.77 -11.59 11.49
N VAL A 375 -1.95 -12.64 11.29
CA VAL A 375 -0.99 -13.16 12.28
C VAL A 375 0.31 -12.34 12.30
N ALA A 376 0.90 -12.06 11.13
CA ALA A 376 2.22 -11.44 11.02
C ALA A 376 2.22 -9.95 11.38
N GLN A 377 1.17 -9.20 10.99
CA GLN A 377 1.13 -7.75 11.13
C GLN A 377 1.15 -7.27 12.60
N PRO A 378 0.36 -7.82 13.54
CA PRO A 378 0.47 -7.44 14.95
C PRO A 378 1.85 -7.73 15.55
N VAL A 379 2.50 -8.82 15.12
CA VAL A 379 3.86 -9.18 15.56
C VAL A 379 4.87 -8.14 15.06
N ALA A 380 4.78 -7.75 13.79
CA ALA A 380 5.66 -6.73 13.20
C ALA A 380 5.49 -5.38 13.90
N VAL A 381 4.23 -4.93 14.11
CA VAL A 381 3.94 -3.66 14.78
C VAL A 381 4.45 -3.67 16.22
N ASN A 382 4.21 -4.73 16.99
CA ASN A 382 4.69 -4.83 18.37
C ASN A 382 6.22 -4.86 18.45
N ALA A 383 6.90 -5.59 17.55
CA ALA A 383 8.36 -5.62 17.51
C ALA A 383 8.94 -4.25 17.14
N LEU A 384 8.31 -3.55 16.18
CA LEU A 384 8.69 -2.20 15.77
C LEU A 384 8.53 -1.20 16.92
N MET A 385 7.34 -1.18 17.56
CA MET A 385 7.06 -0.26 18.68
C MET A 385 7.93 -0.55 19.92
N GLY A 386 8.30 -1.81 20.12
CA GLY A 386 9.18 -2.21 21.24
C GLY A 386 10.66 -1.89 21.02
N SER A 387 11.07 -1.58 19.77
CA SER A 387 12.47 -1.24 19.45
C SER A 387 12.75 0.26 19.36
N ILE A 388 11.73 1.10 19.53
CA ILE A 388 11.84 2.56 19.39
C ILE A 388 11.34 3.24 20.68
N PRO A 389 12.02 4.29 21.16
CA PRO A 389 11.55 5.07 22.30
C PRO A 389 10.13 5.64 22.06
N PRO A 390 9.25 5.66 23.10
CA PRO A 390 7.87 6.13 22.95
C PRO A 390 7.73 7.53 22.34
N GLU A 391 8.71 8.41 22.59
CA GLU A 391 8.77 9.77 22.08
C GLU A 391 8.94 9.83 20.55
N ARG A 392 9.44 8.74 19.95
CA ARG A 392 9.67 8.57 18.51
C ARG A 392 8.67 7.62 17.83
N ALA A 393 7.63 7.18 18.52
CA ALA A 393 6.63 6.22 18.01
C ALA A 393 5.95 6.71 16.70
N GLY A 394 5.74 8.02 16.54
CA GLY A 394 5.22 8.62 15.31
C GLY A 394 6.14 8.41 14.10
N ILE A 395 7.46 8.57 14.29
CA ILE A 395 8.47 8.31 13.25
C ILE A 395 8.46 6.82 12.87
N ALA A 396 8.38 5.93 13.87
CA ALA A 396 8.30 4.50 13.66
C ALA A 396 7.08 4.09 12.83
N SER A 397 5.92 4.64 13.15
CA SER A 397 4.68 4.38 12.41
C SER A 397 4.76 4.90 10.97
N GLY A 398 5.26 6.12 10.77
CA GLY A 398 5.47 6.68 9.43
C GLY A 398 6.44 5.85 8.60
N LEU A 399 7.56 5.44 9.19
CA LEU A 399 8.55 4.59 8.55
C LEU A 399 7.97 3.22 8.17
N SER A 400 7.21 2.59 9.08
CA SER A 400 6.52 1.32 8.80
C SER A 400 5.58 1.46 7.61
N SER A 401 4.80 2.53 7.55
CA SER A 401 3.90 2.80 6.42
C SER A 401 4.65 3.04 5.12
N THR A 402 5.71 3.85 5.13
CA THR A 402 6.58 4.10 3.97
C THR A 402 7.16 2.81 3.41
N LEU A 403 7.72 1.95 4.28
CA LEU A 403 8.33 0.70 3.88
C LEU A 403 7.30 -0.32 3.39
N THR A 404 6.10 -0.33 3.97
CA THR A 404 4.98 -1.16 3.49
C THR A 404 4.55 -0.75 2.08
N GLU A 405 4.42 0.54 1.80
CA GLU A 405 4.09 1.05 0.46
C GLU A 405 5.18 0.73 -0.57
N LEU A 406 6.45 0.86 -0.19
CA LEU A 406 7.57 0.44 -1.05
C LEU A 406 7.52 -1.07 -1.32
N GLY A 407 7.24 -1.89 -0.30
CA GLY A 407 7.06 -3.33 -0.46
C GLY A 407 5.94 -3.66 -1.45
N SER A 408 4.80 -2.99 -1.34
CA SER A 408 3.67 -3.12 -2.27
C SER A 408 4.07 -2.74 -3.70
N SER A 409 4.74 -1.60 -3.88
CA SER A 409 5.22 -1.13 -5.18
C SER A 409 6.18 -2.12 -5.84
N PHE A 410 7.16 -2.63 -5.10
CA PHE A 410 8.09 -3.65 -5.61
C PHE A 410 7.38 -4.97 -5.90
N GLY A 411 6.38 -5.36 -5.10
CA GLY A 411 5.58 -6.55 -5.33
C GLY A 411 4.85 -6.50 -6.67
N ILE A 412 4.17 -5.40 -6.94
CA ILE A 412 3.47 -5.17 -8.21
C ILE A 412 4.45 -5.11 -9.38
N ALA A 413 5.56 -4.40 -9.23
CA ALA A 413 6.56 -4.28 -10.29
C ALA A 413 7.20 -5.64 -10.62
N VAL A 414 7.71 -6.37 -9.63
CA VAL A 414 8.42 -7.64 -9.84
C VAL A 414 7.48 -8.73 -10.33
N LEU A 415 6.37 -8.97 -9.63
CA LEU A 415 5.46 -10.05 -10.01
C LEU A 415 4.75 -9.76 -11.33
N GLY A 416 4.43 -8.47 -11.61
CA GLY A 416 3.87 -8.07 -12.89
C GLY A 416 4.88 -8.17 -14.04
N ALA A 417 6.15 -7.81 -13.84
CA ALA A 417 7.20 -7.99 -14.83
C ALA A 417 7.46 -9.48 -15.14
N LEU A 418 7.49 -10.34 -14.12
CA LEU A 418 7.62 -11.80 -14.31
C LEU A 418 6.43 -12.37 -15.07
N LEU A 419 5.20 -11.94 -14.73
CA LEU A 419 4.00 -12.31 -15.47
C LEU A 419 4.13 -11.89 -16.95
N SER A 420 4.43 -10.61 -17.21
CA SER A 420 4.51 -10.07 -18.55
C SER A 420 5.55 -10.79 -19.41
N ALA A 421 6.75 -11.01 -18.87
CA ALA A 421 7.82 -11.71 -19.56
C ALA A 421 7.44 -13.15 -19.94
N ARG A 422 6.76 -13.87 -19.03
CA ARG A 422 6.30 -15.25 -19.31
C ARG A 422 5.11 -15.28 -20.24
N PHE A 423 4.17 -14.37 -20.05
CA PHE A 423 2.98 -14.25 -20.91
C PHE A 423 3.38 -14.03 -22.36
N VAL A 424 4.26 -13.05 -22.63
CA VAL A 424 4.76 -12.77 -23.98
C VAL A 424 5.51 -13.97 -24.58
N ALA A 425 6.32 -14.67 -23.78
CA ALA A 425 7.10 -15.81 -24.25
C ALA A 425 6.24 -17.04 -24.61
N GLU A 426 5.00 -17.16 -24.10
CA GLU A 426 4.10 -18.26 -24.35
C GLU A 426 2.98 -17.93 -25.37
N LEU A 427 2.89 -16.67 -25.80
CA LEU A 427 1.95 -16.28 -26.86
C LEU A 427 2.43 -16.76 -28.25
N PRO A 428 1.48 -17.12 -29.14
CA PRO A 428 1.81 -17.41 -30.54
C PRO A 428 2.41 -16.20 -31.25
N ASP A 429 3.25 -16.45 -32.25
CA ASP A 429 3.87 -15.41 -33.08
C ASP A 429 2.80 -14.48 -33.68
N GLY A 430 3.03 -13.18 -33.56
CA GLY A 430 2.14 -12.14 -34.08
C GLY A 430 0.96 -11.75 -33.21
N VAL A 431 0.76 -12.41 -32.05
CA VAL A 431 -0.23 -11.99 -31.06
C VAL A 431 0.35 -10.87 -30.18
N PRO A 432 -0.33 -9.70 -30.06
CA PRO A 432 0.18 -8.63 -29.21
C PRO A 432 0.15 -9.03 -27.73
N GLY A 433 1.28 -8.86 -27.05
CA GLY A 433 1.46 -9.28 -25.65
C GLY A 433 1.53 -8.13 -24.64
N ARG A 434 1.16 -6.90 -25.02
CA ARG A 434 1.27 -5.73 -24.13
C ARG A 434 0.33 -5.81 -22.92
N SER A 435 -0.84 -6.44 -23.09
CA SER A 435 -1.77 -6.72 -22.01
C SER A 435 -2.65 -7.94 -22.33
N LEU A 436 -3.20 -8.57 -21.26
CA LEU A 436 -4.19 -9.65 -21.43
C LEU A 436 -5.41 -9.17 -22.22
N SER A 437 -5.89 -7.95 -21.97
CA SER A 437 -7.04 -7.39 -22.69
C SER A 437 -6.76 -7.25 -24.19
N GLU A 438 -5.60 -6.74 -24.56
CA GLU A 438 -5.21 -6.59 -25.97
C GLU A 438 -5.09 -7.96 -26.67
N ALA A 439 -4.44 -8.92 -26.04
CA ALA A 439 -4.29 -10.27 -26.57
C ALA A 439 -5.64 -10.98 -26.79
N LEU A 440 -6.59 -10.84 -25.85
CA LEU A 440 -7.93 -11.41 -25.97
C LEU A 440 -8.76 -10.81 -27.13
N HIS A 441 -8.47 -9.57 -27.55
CA HIS A 441 -9.16 -8.89 -28.64
C HIS A 441 -8.40 -8.95 -29.98
N SER A 442 -7.24 -9.61 -30.02
CA SER A 442 -6.41 -9.72 -31.25
C SER A 442 -6.94 -10.70 -32.29
N GLY A 443 -7.96 -11.49 -31.95
CA GLY A 443 -8.46 -12.58 -32.81
C GLY A 443 -7.71 -13.91 -32.62
N ALA A 444 -6.74 -13.98 -31.70
CA ALA A 444 -6.08 -15.23 -31.30
C ALA A 444 -7.04 -16.18 -30.56
N ASP A 445 -6.69 -17.46 -30.50
CA ASP A 445 -7.46 -18.42 -29.72
C ASP A 445 -7.47 -18.02 -28.24
N VAL A 446 -8.66 -17.73 -27.74
CA VAL A 446 -8.90 -17.26 -26.36
C VAL A 446 -8.37 -18.26 -25.33
N ALA A 447 -8.45 -19.59 -25.61
CA ALA A 447 -7.94 -20.61 -24.72
C ALA A 447 -6.41 -20.52 -24.58
N VAL A 448 -5.69 -20.37 -25.71
CA VAL A 448 -4.23 -20.23 -25.72
C VAL A 448 -3.79 -18.98 -24.94
N VAL A 449 -4.47 -17.84 -25.17
CA VAL A 449 -4.16 -16.59 -24.46
C VAL A 449 -4.38 -16.73 -22.95
N ARG A 450 -5.47 -17.37 -22.54
CA ARG A 450 -5.79 -17.61 -21.12
C ARG A 450 -4.79 -18.56 -20.44
N ASP A 451 -4.39 -19.61 -21.15
CA ASP A 451 -3.40 -20.57 -20.66
C ASP A 451 -2.03 -19.92 -20.50
N ALA A 452 -1.57 -19.13 -21.47
CA ALA A 452 -0.33 -18.37 -21.40
C ALA A 452 -0.33 -17.41 -20.20
N PHE A 453 -1.45 -16.70 -19.98
CA PHE A 453 -1.57 -15.81 -18.81
C PHE A 453 -1.56 -16.59 -17.48
N SER A 454 -2.28 -17.70 -17.40
CA SER A 454 -2.35 -18.53 -16.20
C SER A 454 -1.00 -19.14 -15.84
N ASN A 455 -0.22 -19.58 -16.82
CA ASN A 455 1.13 -20.10 -16.64
C ASN A 455 2.08 -18.99 -16.16
N GLY A 456 2.05 -17.83 -16.81
CA GLY A 456 2.83 -16.66 -16.39
C GLY A 456 2.50 -16.22 -14.95
N MET A 457 1.23 -16.19 -14.60
CA MET A 457 0.76 -15.90 -13.23
C MET A 457 1.25 -16.95 -12.24
N SER A 458 1.16 -18.25 -12.58
CA SER A 458 1.60 -19.35 -11.73
C SER A 458 3.08 -19.22 -11.37
N VAL A 459 3.95 -19.03 -12.39
CA VAL A 459 5.40 -18.85 -12.17
C VAL A 459 5.69 -17.63 -11.30
N SER A 460 5.04 -16.50 -11.58
CA SER A 460 5.23 -15.26 -10.83
C SER A 460 4.83 -15.43 -9.36
N LEU A 461 3.69 -16.05 -9.09
CA LEU A 461 3.20 -16.28 -7.74
C LEU A 461 4.08 -17.27 -6.96
N VAL A 462 4.61 -18.33 -7.59
CA VAL A 462 5.53 -19.27 -6.95
C VAL A 462 6.81 -18.55 -6.54
N ILE A 463 7.39 -17.71 -7.41
CA ILE A 463 8.57 -16.90 -7.08
C ILE A 463 8.25 -15.95 -5.93
N GLY A 464 7.10 -15.28 -5.98
CA GLY A 464 6.62 -14.41 -4.90
C GLY A 464 6.44 -15.15 -3.57
N ALA A 465 5.88 -16.35 -3.58
CA ALA A 465 5.71 -17.19 -2.40
C ALA A 465 7.05 -17.59 -1.77
N VAL A 466 8.04 -17.95 -2.60
CA VAL A 466 9.40 -18.25 -2.14
C VAL A 466 10.03 -17.02 -1.48
N ALA A 467 9.92 -15.84 -2.10
CA ALA A 467 10.45 -14.60 -1.53
C ALA A 467 9.81 -14.28 -0.17
N VAL A 468 8.49 -14.39 -0.05
CA VAL A 468 7.74 -14.18 1.19
C VAL A 468 8.16 -15.18 2.27
N PHE A 469 8.29 -16.46 1.93
CA PHE A 469 8.71 -17.50 2.86
C PHE A 469 10.13 -17.27 3.38
N LEU A 470 11.09 -17.05 2.47
CA LEU A 470 12.49 -16.79 2.84
C LEU A 470 12.61 -15.54 3.72
N GLY A 471 11.87 -14.49 3.39
CA GLY A 471 11.79 -13.30 4.21
C GLY A 471 11.20 -13.56 5.60
N GLY A 472 10.19 -14.40 5.68
CA GLY A 472 9.62 -14.87 6.95
C GLY A 472 10.65 -15.64 7.81
N VAL A 473 11.47 -16.48 7.18
CA VAL A 473 12.57 -17.19 7.86
C VAL A 473 13.59 -16.19 8.41
N VAL A 474 14.06 -15.25 7.58
CA VAL A 474 15.03 -14.22 7.99
C VAL A 474 14.46 -13.38 9.15
N ALA A 475 13.24 -12.87 9.01
CA ALA A 475 12.58 -12.10 10.06
C ALA A 475 12.42 -12.90 11.35
N SER A 476 12.04 -14.18 11.26
CA SER A 476 11.93 -15.08 12.42
C SER A 476 13.26 -15.23 13.17
N VAL A 477 14.38 -15.40 12.43
CA VAL A 477 15.71 -15.53 13.04
C VAL A 477 16.14 -14.24 13.74
N LEU A 478 15.89 -13.09 13.11
CA LEU A 478 16.19 -11.78 13.68
C LEU A 478 15.38 -11.53 14.97
N LEU A 479 14.08 -11.88 14.97
CA LEU A 479 13.17 -11.70 16.10
C LEU A 479 13.38 -12.73 17.25
N ARG A 480 14.02 -13.89 17.00
CA ARG A 480 14.31 -14.87 18.06
C ARG A 480 15.54 -14.54 18.89
N ARG A 481 16.51 -13.84 18.30
CA ARG A 481 17.80 -13.50 18.94
C ARG A 481 17.77 -12.13 19.62
N ALA A 482 16.66 -11.52 19.65
CA ALA A 482 16.37 -10.23 20.25
C ALA A 482 15.44 -10.37 21.45
#